data_125855e99f36bac9aaf5ecc8c8c807d6
#
_entry.id   125855e99f36bac9aaf5ecc8c8c807d6
#
_cell.length_a   1.000
_cell.length_b   1.000
_cell.length_c   1.000
_cell.angle_alpha   90.00
_cell.angle_beta   90.00
_cell.angle_gamma   90.00
#
_symmetry.space_group_name_H-M   'P 1'
#
loop_
_entity.id
_entity.type
_entity.pdbx_description
1 polymer ?
#
loop_
_entity_poly.entity_id
_entity_poly.type
_entity_poly.pdbx_seq_one_letter_code
_entity_poly.pdbx_strand_id
1 'polypeptide(L)'
;QKTVLQRKMLLFFGRPETGGKLLSVYKLLFGKQLSYHQVIAAHYTTGTDVNPTSVEQFFEESFIPVDKQAEHLNIHIEKRYRVTDNLVSDMISTVEAESPDILLLGAGPRFMTDGEKSMTSFFGLFRKKVDDVLEHASCPVAIFVNRDYRNGDEVAVLINGSMDSFLFTYVRRLLEDGGSFIHLYYFSSGSEEYVGQIYKINKQYANRVHLYPLVEIEDLVLPIIHGLLILSYDTCVGIAANEKVFKALPSLLVMKDAS
;
A
#
# COMPACT_ATOMS: atom_id res chain seq x y z
N GLN A 1 -12.46 -32.47 1.76
CA GLN A 1 -11.95 -31.28 2.49
C GLN A 1 -11.28 -30.40 1.46
N LYS A 2 -11.85 -29.22 1.14
CA LYS A 2 -11.14 -28.21 0.35
C LYS A 2 -9.98 -27.71 1.22
N THR A 3 -8.76 -28.02 0.84
CA THR A 3 -7.56 -27.40 1.43
C THR A 3 -7.69 -25.91 1.16
N VAL A 4 -8.00 -25.12 2.19
CA VAL A 4 -7.96 -23.66 2.09
C VAL A 4 -6.49 -23.31 1.93
N LEU A 5 -6.09 -22.88 0.75
CA LEU A 5 -4.74 -22.37 0.52
C LEU A 5 -4.51 -21.18 1.44
N GLN A 6 -3.62 -21.36 2.40
CA GLN A 6 -3.20 -20.29 3.31
C GLN A 6 -2.44 -19.25 2.50
N ARG A 7 -2.97 -18.02 2.44
CA ARG A 7 -2.28 -16.92 1.77
C ARG A 7 -1.15 -16.40 2.65
N LYS A 8 -0.04 -16.07 2.03
CA LYS A 8 1.14 -15.51 2.68
C LYS A 8 1.27 -14.03 2.34
N MET A 9 1.36 -13.20 3.36
CA MET A 9 1.53 -11.76 3.25
C MET A 9 2.86 -11.36 3.86
N LEU A 10 3.61 -10.55 3.12
CA LEU A 10 4.88 -10.02 3.59
C LEU A 10 4.78 -8.50 3.73
N LEU A 11 5.06 -7.99 4.94
CA LEU A 11 5.04 -6.57 5.25
C LEU A 11 6.46 -6.11 5.55
N PHE A 12 6.97 -5.11 4.82
CA PHE A 12 8.22 -4.44 5.14
C PHE A 12 7.97 -3.01 5.62
N PHE A 13 8.61 -2.62 6.72
CA PHE A 13 8.55 -1.26 7.24
C PHE A 13 9.92 -0.81 7.74
N GLY A 14 10.24 0.46 7.52
CA GLY A 14 11.46 1.09 8.02
C GLY A 14 11.25 1.84 9.33
N ARG A 15 9.98 2.10 9.72
CA ARG A 15 9.63 2.78 10.97
C ARG A 15 8.56 2.01 11.71
N PRO A 16 8.71 1.83 13.04
CA PRO A 16 7.76 1.07 13.84
C PRO A 16 6.30 1.49 13.68
N GLU A 17 6.02 2.79 13.68
CA GLU A 17 4.67 3.35 13.54
C GLU A 17 4.06 3.03 12.16
N THR A 18 4.90 2.99 11.13
CA THR A 18 4.46 2.59 9.78
C THR A 18 4.07 1.12 9.75
N GLY A 19 4.79 0.26 10.47
CA GLY A 19 4.46 -1.16 10.60
C GLY A 19 3.07 -1.40 11.16
N GLY A 20 2.70 -0.72 12.26
CA GLY A 20 1.35 -0.77 12.80
C GLY A 20 0.28 -0.29 11.81
N LYS A 21 0.55 0.80 11.08
CA LYS A 21 -0.36 1.31 10.04
C LYS A 21 -0.52 0.36 8.85
N LEU A 22 0.55 -0.33 8.44
CA LEU A 22 0.48 -1.36 7.41
C LEU A 22 -0.48 -2.49 7.77
N LEU A 23 -0.51 -2.93 9.03
CA LEU A 23 -1.49 -3.92 9.48
C LEU A 23 -2.92 -3.40 9.38
N SER A 24 -3.15 -2.11 9.62
CA SER A 24 -4.48 -1.51 9.44
C SER A 24 -4.89 -1.49 7.96
N VAL A 25 -3.97 -1.12 7.07
CA VAL A 25 -4.19 -1.17 5.61
C VAL A 25 -4.42 -2.62 5.15
N TYR A 26 -3.63 -3.55 5.66
CA TYR A 26 -3.82 -4.97 5.38
C TYR A 26 -5.22 -5.46 5.79
N LYS A 27 -5.67 -5.11 7.00
CA LYS A 27 -7.03 -5.43 7.45
C LYS A 27 -8.09 -4.81 6.53
N LEU A 28 -7.90 -3.57 6.11
CA LEU A 28 -8.82 -2.90 5.19
C LEU A 28 -8.98 -3.68 3.88
N LEU A 29 -7.86 -4.17 3.29
CA LEU A 29 -7.87 -4.90 2.02
C LEU A 29 -8.39 -6.34 2.12
N PHE A 30 -8.23 -7.00 3.28
CA PHE A 30 -8.45 -8.45 3.42
C PHE A 30 -9.29 -8.85 4.65
N GLY A 31 -10.04 -7.92 5.23
CA GLY A 31 -10.67 -7.99 6.54
C GLY A 31 -11.36 -9.29 6.96
N LYS A 32 -12.14 -9.92 6.07
CA LYS A 32 -12.84 -11.18 6.38
C LYS A 32 -11.97 -12.44 6.20
N GLN A 33 -10.83 -12.32 5.56
CA GLN A 33 -9.96 -13.46 5.21
C GLN A 33 -8.73 -13.57 6.10
N LEU A 34 -8.56 -12.65 7.06
CA LEU A 34 -7.35 -12.54 7.89
C LEU A 34 -6.96 -13.83 8.62
N SER A 35 -7.93 -14.58 9.14
CA SER A 35 -7.70 -15.82 9.88
C SER A 35 -7.06 -16.95 9.04
N TYR A 36 -7.08 -16.80 7.72
CA TYR A 36 -6.51 -17.78 6.80
C TYR A 36 -5.17 -17.34 6.23
N HIS A 37 -4.61 -16.21 6.69
CA HIS A 37 -3.38 -15.67 6.18
C HIS A 37 -2.22 -15.88 7.16
N GLN A 38 -1.05 -16.24 6.62
CA GLN A 38 0.22 -16.12 7.32
C GLN A 38 0.75 -14.70 7.08
N VAL A 39 0.96 -13.94 8.14
CA VAL A 39 1.46 -12.56 8.06
C VAL A 39 2.87 -12.51 8.59
N ILE A 40 3.82 -12.15 7.74
CA ILE A 40 5.23 -11.94 8.09
C ILE A 40 5.48 -10.44 8.13
N ALA A 41 5.85 -9.90 9.28
CA ALA A 41 6.22 -8.51 9.47
C ALA A 41 7.74 -8.39 9.58
N ALA A 42 8.37 -7.73 8.61
CA ALA A 42 9.80 -7.60 8.50
C ALA A 42 10.25 -6.15 8.72
N HIS A 43 11.24 -5.97 9.60
CA HIS A 43 11.92 -4.72 9.84
C HIS A 43 13.42 -4.90 9.61
N TYR A 44 13.92 -4.28 8.52
CA TYR A 44 15.34 -4.34 8.16
C TYR A 44 15.95 -2.96 8.32
N THR A 45 17.10 -2.88 9.01
CA THR A 45 17.82 -1.64 9.26
C THR A 45 19.24 -1.73 8.72
N THR A 46 19.85 -0.58 8.45
CA THR A 46 21.25 -0.52 8.06
C THR A 46 22.15 -0.55 9.29
N GLY A 47 23.34 -1.15 9.19
CA GLY A 47 24.30 -1.28 10.29
C GLY A 47 24.75 0.05 10.88
N THR A 48 24.57 1.17 10.16
CA THR A 48 24.87 2.52 10.65
C THR A 48 23.84 3.05 11.66
N ASP A 49 22.64 2.47 11.68
CA ASP A 49 21.52 2.95 12.49
C ASP A 49 21.38 2.20 13.83
N VAL A 50 22.18 1.15 14.04
CA VAL A 50 22.06 0.26 15.21
C VAL A 50 23.39 0.10 15.92
N ASN A 51 23.38 0.32 17.24
CA ASN A 51 24.52 -0.05 18.08
C ASN A 51 24.55 -1.58 18.25
N PRO A 52 25.65 -2.27 17.91
CA PRO A 52 25.75 -3.74 17.99
C PRO A 52 25.44 -4.33 19.37
N THR A 53 25.61 -3.56 20.44
CA THR A 53 25.35 -4.00 21.82
C THR A 53 23.88 -3.97 22.22
N SER A 54 23.00 -3.42 21.40
CA SER A 54 21.58 -3.22 21.69
C SER A 54 20.64 -3.73 20.59
N VAL A 55 21.09 -4.66 19.76
CA VAL A 55 20.28 -5.22 18.65
C VAL A 55 18.98 -5.83 19.15
N GLU A 56 18.99 -6.56 20.26
CA GLU A 56 17.80 -7.19 20.83
C GLU A 56 16.78 -6.15 21.32
N GLN A 57 17.26 -5.10 21.98
CA GLN A 57 16.40 -3.98 22.39
C GLN A 57 15.78 -3.27 21.17
N PHE A 58 16.56 -3.02 20.12
CA PHE A 58 16.06 -2.43 18.88
C PHE A 58 15.01 -3.31 18.20
N PHE A 59 15.20 -4.64 18.21
CA PHE A 59 14.22 -5.58 17.73
C PHE A 59 12.91 -5.44 18.51
N GLU A 60 12.95 -5.50 19.83
CA GLU A 60 11.76 -5.39 20.66
C GLU A 60 11.03 -4.05 20.44
N GLU A 61 11.74 -2.93 20.56
CA GLU A 61 11.18 -1.58 20.39
C GLU A 61 10.57 -1.37 19.00
N SER A 62 11.18 -1.93 17.96
CA SER A 62 10.72 -1.80 16.57
C SER A 62 9.36 -2.47 16.33
N PHE A 63 9.04 -3.50 17.10
CA PHE A 63 7.79 -4.25 16.92
C PHE A 63 6.68 -3.84 17.89
N ILE A 64 6.93 -3.00 18.90
CA ILE A 64 5.88 -2.57 19.85
C ILE A 64 4.62 -2.04 19.15
N PRO A 65 4.67 -1.09 18.18
CA PRO A 65 3.47 -0.61 17.51
C PRO A 65 2.79 -1.67 16.64
N VAL A 66 3.58 -2.59 16.07
CA VAL A 66 3.10 -3.69 15.24
C VAL A 66 2.38 -4.72 16.10
N ASP A 67 2.98 -5.13 17.23
CA ASP A 67 2.40 -6.08 18.18
C ASP A 67 1.07 -5.55 18.75
N LYS A 68 1.07 -4.28 19.18
CA LYS A 68 -0.13 -3.62 19.70
C LYS A 68 -1.27 -3.61 18.68
N GLN A 69 -0.93 -3.33 17.41
CA GLN A 69 -1.92 -3.33 16.34
C GLN A 69 -2.36 -4.74 15.97
N ALA A 70 -1.46 -5.71 15.94
CA ALA A 70 -1.77 -7.12 15.70
C ALA A 70 -2.72 -7.68 16.75
N GLU A 71 -2.47 -7.38 18.03
CA GLU A 71 -3.35 -7.74 19.15
C GLU A 71 -4.74 -7.10 18.98
N HIS A 72 -4.80 -5.81 18.72
CA HIS A 72 -6.06 -5.09 18.47
C HIS A 72 -6.88 -5.68 17.33
N LEU A 73 -6.21 -6.13 16.26
CA LEU A 73 -6.82 -6.72 15.09
C LEU A 73 -7.04 -8.24 15.20
N ASN A 74 -6.57 -8.87 16.28
CA ASN A 74 -6.54 -10.32 16.47
C ASN A 74 -5.85 -11.05 15.28
N ILE A 75 -4.69 -10.55 14.89
CA ILE A 75 -3.86 -11.10 13.81
C ILE A 75 -2.62 -11.73 14.43
N HIS A 76 -2.30 -12.97 14.05
CA HIS A 76 -1.00 -13.56 14.37
C HIS A 76 0.03 -13.11 13.35
N ILE A 77 1.19 -12.63 13.82
CA ILE A 77 2.30 -12.19 12.98
C ILE A 77 3.57 -12.97 13.29
N GLU A 78 4.31 -13.32 12.25
CA GLU A 78 5.70 -13.78 12.34
C GLU A 78 6.61 -12.56 12.18
N LYS A 79 7.49 -12.31 13.17
CA LYS A 79 8.39 -11.14 13.17
C LYS A 79 9.75 -11.51 12.61
N ARG A 80 10.28 -10.67 11.71
CA ARG A 80 11.62 -10.79 11.18
C ARG A 80 12.36 -9.47 11.30
N TYR A 81 13.51 -9.53 11.93
CA TYR A 81 14.42 -8.40 12.09
C TYR A 81 15.78 -8.74 11.49
N ARG A 82 16.37 -7.81 10.76
CA ARG A 82 17.71 -7.95 10.21
C ARG A 82 18.44 -6.62 10.18
N VAL A 83 19.69 -6.63 10.59
CA VAL A 83 20.65 -5.57 10.29
C VAL A 83 21.36 -5.94 9.01
N THR A 84 21.39 -5.04 8.03
CA THR A 84 21.86 -5.33 6.67
C THR A 84 22.68 -4.17 6.10
N ASP A 85 23.65 -4.51 5.26
CA ASP A 85 24.42 -3.53 4.48
C ASP A 85 23.77 -3.24 3.12
N ASN A 86 22.89 -4.14 2.64
CA ASN A 86 22.17 -4.00 1.38
C ASN A 86 20.68 -4.31 1.53
N LEU A 87 19.93 -3.29 1.95
CA LEU A 87 18.50 -3.39 2.25
C LEU A 87 17.68 -3.97 1.08
N VAL A 88 17.91 -3.48 -0.14
CA VAL A 88 17.12 -3.88 -1.32
C VAL A 88 17.38 -5.34 -1.67
N SER A 89 18.65 -5.77 -1.72
CA SER A 89 19.02 -7.15 -2.01
C SER A 89 18.43 -8.12 -0.99
N ASP A 90 18.46 -7.77 0.31
CA ASP A 90 17.90 -8.62 1.35
C ASP A 90 16.37 -8.66 1.32
N MET A 91 15.71 -7.56 0.95
CA MET A 91 14.26 -7.55 0.72
C MET A 91 13.88 -8.47 -0.44
N ILE A 92 14.56 -8.36 -1.58
CA ILE A 92 14.32 -9.20 -2.76
C ILE A 92 14.53 -10.68 -2.41
N SER A 93 15.66 -11.02 -1.77
CA SER A 93 15.95 -12.40 -1.34
C SER A 93 14.87 -12.94 -0.39
N THR A 94 14.30 -12.08 0.47
CA THR A 94 13.22 -12.49 1.36
C THR A 94 11.92 -12.70 0.60
N VAL A 95 11.59 -11.86 -0.37
CA VAL A 95 10.41 -12.03 -1.24
C VAL A 95 10.51 -13.34 -2.01
N GLU A 96 11.67 -13.64 -2.59
CA GLU A 96 11.93 -14.89 -3.32
C GLU A 96 11.79 -16.12 -2.40
N ALA A 97 12.41 -16.08 -1.22
CA ALA A 97 12.36 -17.18 -0.26
C ALA A 97 10.97 -17.45 0.29
N GLU A 98 10.22 -16.39 0.58
CA GLU A 98 8.88 -16.49 1.17
C GLU A 98 7.79 -16.73 0.13
N SER A 99 8.00 -16.31 -1.12
CA SER A 99 7.00 -16.39 -2.18
C SER A 99 5.61 -15.91 -1.73
N PRO A 100 5.48 -14.64 -1.28
CA PRO A 100 4.21 -14.14 -0.74
C PRO A 100 3.18 -13.94 -1.87
N ASP A 101 1.90 -13.99 -1.50
CA ASP A 101 0.79 -13.65 -2.41
C ASP A 101 0.63 -12.14 -2.63
N ILE A 102 1.17 -11.33 -1.72
CA ILE A 102 1.29 -9.88 -1.84
C ILE A 102 2.42 -9.36 -0.93
N LEU A 103 3.10 -8.34 -1.42
CA LEU A 103 4.11 -7.58 -0.69
C LEU A 103 3.57 -6.19 -0.35
N LEU A 104 3.57 -5.81 0.94
CA LEU A 104 3.25 -4.46 1.39
C LEU A 104 4.51 -3.77 1.89
N LEU A 105 4.81 -2.61 1.33
CA LEU A 105 5.97 -1.79 1.68
C LEU A 105 5.52 -0.51 2.38
N GLY A 106 6.06 -0.24 3.56
CA GLY A 106 5.84 1.02 4.26
C GLY A 106 6.83 2.09 3.82
N ALA A 107 6.35 3.17 3.23
CA ALA A 107 7.11 4.37 2.94
C ALA A 107 6.86 5.43 4.02
N GLY A 108 7.95 5.94 4.62
CA GLY A 108 7.84 6.96 5.68
C GLY A 108 7.48 8.36 5.16
N PRO A 109 7.03 9.28 6.05
CA PRO A 109 6.62 10.63 5.67
C PRO A 109 7.74 11.50 5.08
N ARG A 110 9.01 11.16 5.26
CA ARG A 110 10.14 11.81 4.57
C ARG A 110 10.09 11.69 3.05
N PHE A 111 9.23 10.83 2.53
CA PHE A 111 8.88 10.76 1.12
C PHE A 111 8.41 12.11 0.55
N MET A 112 8.13 13.12 1.41
CA MET A 112 7.38 14.33 1.05
C MET A 112 7.88 15.64 1.64
N THR A 113 8.88 15.67 2.54
CA THR A 113 9.11 16.87 3.38
C THR A 113 10.43 17.60 3.15
N ASP A 114 11.32 17.08 2.35
CA ASP A 114 12.59 17.77 2.08
C ASP A 114 12.47 18.63 0.83
N GLY A 115 12.81 19.92 0.97
CA GLY A 115 12.58 20.99 0.03
C GLY A 115 12.97 20.72 -1.44
N GLU A 116 12.56 21.59 -2.34
CA GLU A 116 12.50 21.44 -3.81
C GLU A 116 13.71 20.79 -4.53
N LYS A 117 14.92 20.86 -3.95
CA LYS A 117 16.13 20.18 -4.48
C LYS A 117 16.28 18.74 -3.97
N SER A 118 15.71 18.43 -2.83
CA SER A 118 15.78 17.12 -2.16
C SER A 118 14.69 16.18 -2.66
N MET A 119 13.53 16.69 -3.06
CA MET A 119 12.41 15.87 -3.51
C MET A 119 12.69 15.11 -4.81
N THR A 120 13.35 15.72 -5.77
CA THR A 120 13.78 15.04 -7.01
C THR A 120 14.89 14.03 -6.76
N SER A 121 15.82 14.32 -5.84
CA SER A 121 16.91 13.42 -5.48
C SER A 121 16.46 12.25 -4.60
N PHE A 122 15.62 12.51 -3.58
CA PHE A 122 15.13 11.46 -2.69
C PHE A 122 14.05 10.60 -3.35
N PHE A 123 13.15 11.19 -4.11
CA PHE A 123 12.20 10.47 -4.95
C PHE A 123 12.95 9.60 -5.97
N GLY A 124 14.02 10.12 -6.58
CA GLY A 124 14.88 9.36 -7.48
C GLY A 124 15.58 8.18 -6.80
N LEU A 125 16.15 8.37 -5.60
CA LEU A 125 16.79 7.29 -4.84
C LEU A 125 15.79 6.26 -4.31
N PHE A 126 14.67 6.71 -3.77
CA PHE A 126 13.61 5.83 -3.31
C PHE A 126 12.94 5.13 -4.49
N ARG A 127 12.66 5.85 -5.56
CA ARG A 127 12.13 5.31 -6.80
C ARG A 127 13.02 4.19 -7.32
N LYS A 128 14.34 4.41 -7.41
CA LYS A 128 15.26 3.36 -7.86
C LYS A 128 15.20 2.12 -6.98
N LYS A 129 15.18 2.28 -5.64
CA LYS A 129 15.05 1.15 -4.70
C LYS A 129 13.71 0.43 -4.84
N VAL A 130 12.64 1.17 -5.04
CA VAL A 130 11.29 0.63 -5.26
C VAL A 130 11.22 -0.04 -6.64
N ASP A 131 11.75 0.60 -7.69
CA ASP A 131 11.80 0.03 -9.02
C ASP A 131 12.54 -1.31 -9.02
N ASP A 132 13.69 -1.40 -8.32
CA ASP A 132 14.44 -2.66 -8.17
C ASP A 132 13.58 -3.76 -7.51
N VAL A 133 12.81 -3.42 -6.45
CA VAL A 133 11.90 -4.38 -5.81
C VAL A 133 10.74 -4.75 -6.73
N LEU A 134 10.15 -3.76 -7.42
CA LEU A 134 9.02 -3.97 -8.33
C LEU A 134 9.37 -4.83 -9.55
N GLU A 135 10.61 -4.72 -10.04
CA GLU A 135 11.11 -5.51 -11.17
C GLU A 135 11.33 -6.98 -10.79
N HIS A 136 11.69 -7.25 -9.53
CA HIS A 136 12.02 -8.61 -9.07
C HIS A 136 10.89 -9.30 -8.30
N ALA A 137 9.85 -8.55 -7.90
CA ALA A 137 8.74 -9.15 -7.17
C ALA A 137 7.84 -9.97 -8.12
N SER A 138 7.72 -11.27 -7.85
CA SER A 138 6.82 -12.19 -8.55
C SER A 138 5.36 -12.14 -8.06
N CYS A 139 5.04 -11.22 -7.17
CA CYS A 139 3.72 -11.03 -6.59
C CYS A 139 3.28 -9.56 -6.69
N PRO A 140 1.97 -9.26 -6.54
CA PRO A 140 1.51 -7.89 -6.43
C PRO A 140 2.22 -7.14 -5.30
N VAL A 141 2.56 -5.87 -5.55
CA VAL A 141 3.21 -5.00 -4.58
C VAL A 141 2.31 -3.81 -4.26
N ALA A 142 2.15 -3.51 -2.98
CA ALA A 142 1.45 -2.33 -2.49
C ALA A 142 2.41 -1.46 -1.64
N ILE A 143 2.58 -0.20 -2.00
CA ILE A 143 3.43 0.76 -1.30
C ILE A 143 2.54 1.72 -0.54
N PHE A 144 2.63 1.68 0.77
CA PHE A 144 1.87 2.57 1.65
C PHE A 144 2.68 3.82 1.99
N VAL A 145 2.22 4.98 1.54
CA VAL A 145 2.78 6.29 1.87
C VAL A 145 1.91 6.93 2.95
N ASN A 146 2.40 6.90 4.19
CA ASN A 146 1.65 7.44 5.32
C ASN A 146 1.76 8.96 5.41
N ARG A 147 0.62 9.66 5.28
CA ARG A 147 0.44 11.10 5.46
C ARG A 147 -0.65 11.38 6.50
N ASP A 148 -0.43 10.89 7.73
CA ASP A 148 -1.43 10.97 8.81
C ASP A 148 -2.70 10.13 8.54
N TYR A 149 -2.53 8.93 7.97
CA TYR A 149 -3.64 7.99 7.79
C TYR A 149 -4.32 7.69 9.12
N ARG A 150 -5.60 7.95 9.17
CA ARG A 150 -6.48 7.56 10.27
C ARG A 150 -7.43 6.50 9.72
N ASN A 151 -7.48 5.37 10.38
CA ASN A 151 -8.38 4.28 10.00
C ASN A 151 -9.80 4.82 9.85
N GLY A 152 -10.37 4.66 8.67
CA GLY A 152 -11.72 5.11 8.34
C GLY A 152 -12.34 4.18 7.33
N ASP A 153 -13.67 4.24 7.23
CA ASP A 153 -14.44 3.40 6.31
C ASP A 153 -14.49 4.00 4.90
N GLU A 154 -13.99 5.22 4.71
CA GLU A 154 -13.96 5.92 3.42
C GLU A 154 -12.62 5.73 2.73
N VAL A 155 -12.67 5.25 1.48
CA VAL A 155 -11.51 5.00 0.63
C VAL A 155 -11.74 5.64 -0.73
N ALA A 156 -10.75 6.39 -1.21
CA ALA A 156 -10.72 6.85 -2.59
C ALA A 156 -9.95 5.84 -3.45
N VAL A 157 -10.44 5.58 -4.65
CA VAL A 157 -9.73 4.77 -5.65
C VAL A 157 -9.68 5.58 -6.94
N LEU A 158 -8.50 5.74 -7.51
CA LEU A 158 -8.30 6.38 -8.80
C LEU A 158 -7.91 5.32 -9.84
N ILE A 159 -8.69 5.23 -10.90
CA ILE A 159 -8.48 4.31 -12.02
C ILE A 159 -8.26 5.12 -13.29
N ASN A 160 -7.08 5.00 -13.88
CA ASN A 160 -6.67 5.71 -15.08
C ASN A 160 -6.65 4.79 -16.30
N GLY A 161 -7.85 4.35 -16.71
CA GLY A 161 -8.02 3.53 -17.91
C GLY A 161 -7.86 2.02 -17.67
N SER A 162 -7.75 1.28 -18.77
CA SER A 162 -7.76 -0.20 -18.75
C SER A 162 -6.54 -0.82 -18.11
N MET A 163 -5.40 -0.14 -18.11
CA MET A 163 -4.16 -0.62 -17.47
C MET A 163 -4.32 -0.78 -15.95
N ASP A 164 -5.21 0.01 -15.35
CA ASP A 164 -5.53 -0.05 -13.92
C ASP A 164 -6.67 -1.04 -13.59
N SER A 165 -7.10 -1.85 -14.53
CA SER A 165 -8.26 -2.76 -14.36
C SER A 165 -8.08 -3.78 -13.22
N PHE A 166 -6.84 -4.14 -12.87
CA PHE A 166 -6.54 -4.99 -11.72
C PHE A 166 -7.03 -4.38 -10.40
N LEU A 167 -7.13 -3.04 -10.29
CA LEU A 167 -7.65 -2.36 -9.10
C LEU A 167 -9.12 -2.68 -8.83
N PHE A 168 -9.92 -3.06 -9.84
CA PHE A 168 -11.30 -3.48 -9.63
C PHE A 168 -11.42 -4.70 -8.70
N THR A 169 -10.41 -5.55 -8.65
CA THR A 169 -10.36 -6.68 -7.71
C THR A 169 -10.32 -6.18 -6.26
N TYR A 170 -9.53 -5.14 -6.01
CA TYR A 170 -9.43 -4.53 -4.67
C TYR A 170 -10.68 -3.72 -4.32
N VAL A 171 -11.25 -2.99 -5.28
CA VAL A 171 -12.54 -2.30 -5.10
C VAL A 171 -13.64 -3.27 -4.66
N ARG A 172 -13.76 -4.43 -5.35
CA ARG A 172 -14.75 -5.45 -4.97
C ARG A 172 -14.50 -6.00 -3.57
N ARG A 173 -13.25 -6.31 -3.21
CA ARG A 173 -12.92 -6.79 -1.86
C ARG A 173 -13.29 -5.78 -0.78
N LEU A 174 -12.95 -4.51 -0.96
CA LEU A 174 -13.33 -3.44 -0.03
C LEU A 174 -14.85 -3.36 0.17
N LEU A 175 -15.61 -3.56 -0.90
CA LEU A 175 -17.09 -3.54 -0.86
C LEU A 175 -17.68 -4.82 -0.25
N GLU A 176 -17.12 -6.00 -0.54
CA GLU A 176 -17.62 -7.28 -0.05
C GLU A 176 -17.26 -7.53 1.40
N ASP A 177 -16.03 -7.18 1.79
CA ASP A 177 -15.45 -7.57 3.08
C ASP A 177 -15.62 -6.54 4.19
N GLY A 178 -15.68 -5.26 3.89
CA GLY A 178 -15.45 -4.24 4.90
C GLY A 178 -16.61 -3.30 5.21
N GLY A 179 -17.61 -3.19 4.39
CA GLY A 179 -18.58 -2.10 4.58
C GLY A 179 -18.01 -0.71 4.23
N SER A 180 -16.87 -0.67 3.52
CA SER A 180 -16.24 0.59 3.11
C SER A 180 -17.10 1.38 2.16
N PHE A 181 -17.03 2.71 2.26
CA PHE A 181 -17.56 3.64 1.26
C PHE A 181 -16.44 3.99 0.29
N ILE A 182 -16.70 3.85 -1.00
CA ILE A 182 -15.69 4.06 -2.05
C ILE A 182 -16.03 5.29 -2.87
N HIS A 183 -15.08 6.21 -2.92
CA HIS A 183 -15.05 7.33 -3.85
C HIS A 183 -14.23 6.91 -5.08
N LEU A 184 -14.91 6.51 -6.15
CA LEU A 184 -14.28 5.98 -7.36
C LEU A 184 -14.08 7.09 -8.38
N TYR A 185 -12.85 7.53 -8.53
CA TYR A 185 -12.41 8.52 -9.52
C TYR A 185 -11.95 7.79 -10.78
N TYR A 186 -12.37 8.25 -11.93
CA TYR A 186 -12.03 7.62 -13.19
C TYR A 186 -12.03 8.60 -14.35
N PHE A 187 -11.17 8.35 -15.35
CA PHE A 187 -11.16 9.13 -16.57
C PHE A 187 -12.19 8.60 -17.55
N SER A 188 -13.08 9.47 -18.01
CA SER A 188 -14.19 9.13 -18.91
C SER A 188 -13.76 8.76 -20.34
N SER A 189 -12.51 9.05 -20.71
CA SER A 189 -11.92 8.76 -22.02
C SER A 189 -11.49 7.28 -22.20
N GLY A 190 -11.79 6.40 -21.25
CA GLY A 190 -11.44 4.98 -21.32
C GLY A 190 -12.27 4.17 -22.32
N SER A 191 -11.89 2.90 -22.55
CA SER A 191 -12.65 1.97 -23.39
C SER A 191 -14.05 1.71 -22.86
N GLU A 192 -14.99 1.31 -23.73
CA GLU A 192 -16.36 0.94 -23.33
C GLU A 192 -16.38 -0.17 -22.27
N GLU A 193 -15.48 -1.15 -22.39
CA GLU A 193 -15.35 -2.25 -21.42
C GLU A 193 -14.98 -1.73 -20.03
N TYR A 194 -13.98 -0.85 -19.96
CA TYR A 194 -13.52 -0.23 -18.72
C TYR A 194 -14.62 0.58 -18.05
N VAL A 195 -15.29 1.45 -18.79
CA VAL A 195 -16.41 2.27 -18.31
C VAL A 195 -17.58 1.37 -17.90
N GLY A 196 -17.85 0.32 -18.66
CA GLY A 196 -18.85 -0.68 -18.33
C GLY A 196 -18.61 -1.40 -16.99
N GLN A 197 -17.37 -1.71 -16.65
CA GLN A 197 -17.03 -2.29 -15.34
C GLN A 197 -17.32 -1.32 -14.18
N ILE A 198 -17.01 -0.03 -14.35
CA ILE A 198 -17.31 1.02 -13.35
C ILE A 198 -18.83 1.09 -13.06
N TYR A 199 -19.63 1.19 -14.10
CA TYR A 199 -21.09 1.26 -13.94
C TYR A 199 -21.67 -0.04 -13.36
N LYS A 200 -21.11 -1.19 -13.68
CA LYS A 200 -21.52 -2.47 -13.09
C LYS A 200 -21.28 -2.50 -11.59
N ILE A 201 -20.12 -2.04 -11.13
CA ILE A 201 -19.80 -1.94 -9.70
C ILE A 201 -20.75 -0.95 -9.03
N ASN A 202 -20.94 0.23 -9.60
CA ASN A 202 -21.85 1.22 -9.06
C ASN A 202 -23.30 0.71 -8.94
N LYS A 203 -23.79 0.00 -9.95
CA LYS A 203 -25.13 -0.60 -9.93
C LYS A 203 -25.26 -1.66 -8.83
N GLN A 204 -24.22 -2.46 -8.63
CA GLN A 204 -24.22 -3.53 -7.62
C GLN A 204 -24.11 -2.98 -6.20
N TYR A 205 -23.42 -1.85 -5.98
CA TYR A 205 -23.10 -1.28 -4.68
C TYR A 205 -23.50 0.20 -4.55
N ALA A 206 -24.63 0.59 -5.15
CA ALA A 206 -25.05 1.99 -5.31
C ALA A 206 -25.05 2.84 -4.03
N ASN A 207 -25.28 2.24 -2.86
CA ASN A 207 -25.29 2.93 -1.57
C ASN A 207 -23.90 3.11 -0.95
N ARG A 208 -22.86 2.53 -1.55
CA ARG A 208 -21.49 2.52 -1.02
C ARG A 208 -20.42 2.94 -2.02
N VAL A 209 -20.82 3.26 -3.24
CA VAL A 209 -19.91 3.72 -4.28
C VAL A 209 -20.40 5.05 -4.81
N HIS A 210 -19.55 6.06 -4.79
CA HIS A 210 -19.75 7.34 -5.42
C HIS A 210 -18.81 7.49 -6.60
N LEU A 211 -19.33 7.80 -7.78
CA LEU A 211 -18.57 7.94 -9.02
C LEU A 211 -18.20 9.39 -9.27
N TYR A 212 -16.94 9.62 -9.60
CA TYR A 212 -16.38 10.93 -9.93
C TYR A 212 -15.64 10.84 -11.27
N PRO A 213 -16.32 11.19 -12.39
CA PRO A 213 -15.62 11.27 -13.68
C PRO A 213 -14.65 12.45 -13.69
N LEU A 214 -13.45 12.21 -14.18
CA LEU A 214 -12.41 13.21 -14.37
C LEU A 214 -12.19 13.46 -15.87
N VAL A 215 -11.87 14.70 -16.22
CA VAL A 215 -11.38 15.09 -17.54
C VAL A 215 -9.86 15.23 -17.49
N GLU A 216 -9.38 15.90 -16.48
CA GLU A 216 -7.95 16.11 -16.21
C GLU A 216 -7.61 15.75 -14.77
N ILE A 217 -6.33 15.52 -14.49
CA ILE A 217 -5.88 15.13 -13.14
C ILE A 217 -6.04 16.27 -12.14
N GLU A 218 -6.03 17.50 -12.60
CA GLU A 218 -6.25 18.71 -11.82
C GLU A 218 -7.68 18.79 -11.24
N ASP A 219 -8.62 18.06 -11.83
CA ASP A 219 -10.01 17.94 -11.33
C ASP A 219 -10.13 17.05 -10.10
N LEU A 220 -9.04 16.36 -9.73
CA LEU A 220 -9.03 15.46 -8.59
C LEU A 220 -9.15 16.22 -7.27
N VAL A 221 -10.37 16.29 -6.74
CA VAL A 221 -10.67 16.85 -5.42
C VAL A 221 -11.12 15.73 -4.49
N LEU A 222 -10.33 15.45 -3.47
CA LEU A 222 -10.60 14.37 -2.52
C LEU A 222 -11.30 14.93 -1.26
N PRO A 223 -12.50 14.44 -0.90
CA PRO A 223 -13.22 14.89 0.29
C PRO A 223 -12.60 14.34 1.60
N ILE A 224 -11.71 13.38 1.50
CA ILE A 224 -11.13 12.64 2.62
C ILE A 224 -9.73 13.16 2.97
N ILE A 225 -9.62 13.97 4.01
CA ILE A 225 -8.33 14.57 4.43
C ILE A 225 -7.38 13.53 5.05
N HIS A 226 -7.91 12.63 5.88
CA HIS A 226 -7.12 11.61 6.59
C HIS A 226 -7.37 10.18 6.08
N GLY A 227 -7.96 10.07 4.89
CA GLY A 227 -8.29 8.80 4.27
C GLY A 227 -7.14 8.18 3.51
N LEU A 228 -7.48 7.19 2.70
CA LEU A 228 -6.57 6.45 1.85
C LEU A 228 -6.98 6.62 0.39
N LEU A 229 -6.02 7.00 -0.46
CA LEU A 229 -6.17 6.93 -1.92
C LEU A 229 -5.43 5.71 -2.45
N ILE A 230 -6.15 4.82 -3.12
CA ILE A 230 -5.60 3.66 -3.82
C ILE A 230 -5.47 3.99 -5.30
N LEU A 231 -4.30 3.76 -5.88
CA LEU A 231 -4.01 4.00 -7.29
C LEU A 231 -2.90 3.05 -7.77
N SER A 232 -2.75 2.92 -9.09
CA SER A 232 -1.64 2.15 -9.66
C SER A 232 -0.31 2.90 -9.55
N TYR A 233 0.79 2.14 -9.66
CA TYR A 233 2.14 2.71 -9.66
C TYR A 233 2.33 3.68 -10.85
N ASP A 234 1.90 3.29 -12.04
CA ASP A 234 2.06 4.11 -13.25
C ASP A 234 1.25 5.41 -13.14
N THR A 235 0.01 5.34 -12.65
CA THR A 235 -0.81 6.52 -12.38
C THR A 235 -0.18 7.42 -11.31
N CYS A 236 0.38 6.85 -10.25
CA CYS A 236 1.10 7.61 -9.22
C CYS A 236 2.30 8.35 -9.78
N VAL A 237 3.11 7.71 -10.62
CA VAL A 237 4.26 8.34 -11.29
C VAL A 237 3.79 9.49 -12.19
N GLY A 238 2.71 9.30 -12.94
CA GLY A 238 2.12 10.36 -13.77
C GLY A 238 1.67 11.58 -12.95
N ILE A 239 0.98 11.36 -11.83
CA ILE A 239 0.53 12.44 -10.94
C ILE A 239 1.70 13.15 -10.25
N ALA A 240 2.76 12.42 -9.89
CA ALA A 240 3.92 12.99 -9.24
C ALA A 240 4.64 14.05 -10.09
N ALA A 241 4.43 14.05 -11.42
CA ALA A 241 4.90 15.11 -12.31
C ALA A 241 4.19 16.46 -12.05
N ASN A 242 2.96 16.42 -11.49
CA ASN A 242 2.23 17.60 -11.04
C ASN A 242 2.37 17.75 -9.51
N GLU A 243 3.43 18.46 -9.09
CA GLU A 243 3.79 18.62 -7.68
C GLU A 243 2.65 19.19 -6.82
N LYS A 244 1.86 20.14 -7.37
CA LYS A 244 0.74 20.76 -6.64
C LYS A 244 -0.35 19.74 -6.32
N VAL A 245 -0.74 18.93 -7.31
CA VAL A 245 -1.75 17.87 -7.11
C VAL A 245 -1.19 16.82 -6.16
N PHE A 246 0.04 16.35 -6.38
CA PHE A 246 0.65 15.31 -5.58
C PHE A 246 0.79 15.67 -4.11
N LYS A 247 1.15 16.92 -3.79
CA LYS A 247 1.23 17.42 -2.41
C LYS A 247 -0.13 17.49 -1.69
N ALA A 248 -1.20 17.66 -2.43
CA ALA A 248 -2.56 17.74 -1.87
C ALA A 248 -3.19 16.36 -1.59
N LEU A 249 -2.59 15.27 -2.08
CA LEU A 249 -3.14 13.93 -1.88
C LEU A 249 -3.06 13.48 -0.41
N PRO A 250 -4.02 12.66 0.08
CA PRO A 250 -3.97 12.04 1.40
C PRO A 250 -2.90 10.94 1.47
N SER A 251 -2.97 10.05 2.44
CA SER A 251 -2.16 8.84 2.45
C SER A 251 -2.43 7.99 1.21
N LEU A 252 -1.38 7.37 0.66
CA LEU A 252 -1.48 6.62 -0.59
C LEU A 252 -1.25 5.14 -0.37
N LEU A 253 -1.97 4.33 -1.11
CA LEU A 253 -1.65 2.93 -1.35
C LEU A 253 -1.41 2.75 -2.84
N VAL A 254 -0.13 2.74 -3.21
CA VAL A 254 0.30 2.65 -4.59
C VAL A 254 0.50 1.18 -4.95
N MET A 255 -0.24 0.69 -5.91
CA MET A 255 -0.30 -0.73 -6.23
C MET A 255 0.31 -1.02 -7.60
N LYS A 256 1.06 -2.12 -7.68
CA LYS A 256 1.51 -2.73 -8.93
C LYS A 256 1.06 -4.18 -8.96
N ASP A 257 0.47 -4.60 -10.05
CA ASP A 257 0.11 -6.01 -10.26
C ASP A 257 1.38 -6.85 -10.49
N ALA A 258 1.26 -8.16 -10.30
CA ALA A 258 2.32 -9.08 -10.66
C ALA A 258 2.60 -9.00 -12.16
N SER A 259 3.86 -8.84 -12.52
CA SER A 259 4.33 -8.84 -13.92
C SER A 259 4.38 -10.24 -14.51
#